data_f9e8698c910dc57b453f9344df4eba03
#
_entry.id   f9e8698c910dc57b453f9344df4eba03
#
_cell.length_a   1.000
_cell.length_b   1.000
_cell.length_c   1.000
_cell.angle_alpha   90.00
_cell.angle_beta   90.00
_cell.angle_gamma   90.00
#
_symmetry.space_group_name_H-M   'P 1'
#
loop_
_entity.id
_entity.type
_entity.pdbx_description
1 polymer ?
#
loop_
_entity_poly.entity_id
_entity_poly.type
_entity_poly.pdbx_seq_one_letter_code
_entity_poly.pdbx_strand_id
1 'polypeptide(L)'
;HKEYRRQRQMCIRDRGMGKSTIVVLKVVIVVALIGSVAVQALIVPLLWIDLAAEELWGRIALVSIVVLGVGTLQVFGICVWMLLTKVRRGSIFSTSSFRYIDVIIGAILVAAALAWILAVILAPGSAAPGLVALIGGAGVVLGGIALLVVVMKALLRQAIERDTEAQSLRSELDNEVI
;
A
#
# COMPACT_ATOMS: atom_id res chain seq x y z
N HIS A 1 -25.44 -39.10 2.67
CA HIS A 1 -26.10 -38.05 1.86
C HIS A 1 -26.25 -36.68 2.58
N LYS A 2 -26.13 -36.60 3.91
CA LYS A 2 -26.24 -35.33 4.67
C LYS A 2 -24.90 -34.55 4.75
N GLU A 3 -23.75 -35.24 4.73
CA GLU A 3 -22.43 -34.60 4.77
C GLU A 3 -22.08 -33.86 3.48
N TYR A 4 -22.46 -34.40 2.33
CA TYR A 4 -22.24 -33.78 1.03
C TYR A 4 -23.01 -32.46 0.85
N ARG A 5 -24.17 -32.31 1.50
CA ARG A 5 -24.92 -31.04 1.53
C ARG A 5 -24.29 -29.98 2.41
N ARG A 6 -23.65 -30.37 3.53
CA ARG A 6 -22.95 -29.41 4.42
C ARG A 6 -21.70 -28.84 3.79
N GLN A 7 -20.94 -29.66 3.05
CA GLN A 7 -19.75 -29.16 2.32
C GLN A 7 -20.13 -28.18 1.20
N ARG A 8 -21.21 -28.40 0.45
CA ARG A 8 -21.69 -27.44 -0.54
C ARG A 8 -22.15 -26.09 0.05
N GLN A 9 -22.77 -26.11 1.21
CA GLN A 9 -23.20 -24.88 1.86
C GLN A 9 -22.04 -24.06 2.45
N MET A 10 -20.95 -24.69 2.91
CA MET A 10 -19.74 -23.98 3.32
C MET A 10 -19.05 -23.27 2.15
N CYS A 11 -18.90 -23.92 0.99
CA CYS A 11 -18.29 -23.32 -0.19
C CYS A 11 -19.06 -22.14 -0.79
N ILE A 12 -20.39 -22.09 -0.61
CA ILE A 12 -21.23 -20.99 -1.13
C ILE A 12 -21.16 -19.77 -0.20
N ARG A 13 -20.99 -19.98 1.10
CA ARG A 13 -20.91 -18.92 2.10
C ARG A 13 -19.58 -18.14 2.00
N ASP A 14 -18.47 -18.82 1.72
CA ASP A 14 -17.15 -18.18 1.53
C ASP A 14 -17.05 -17.33 0.25
N ARG A 15 -17.76 -17.72 -0.82
CA ARG A 15 -17.79 -16.94 -2.06
C ARG A 15 -18.52 -15.60 -1.94
N GLY A 16 -19.51 -15.52 -1.04
CA GLY A 16 -20.28 -14.29 -0.78
C GLY A 16 -19.49 -13.27 0.05
N MET A 17 -18.79 -13.73 1.09
CA MET A 17 -18.01 -12.86 1.98
C MET A 17 -16.84 -12.19 1.28
N GLY A 18 -16.10 -12.91 0.43
CA GLY A 18 -14.97 -12.34 -0.31
C GLY A 18 -15.38 -11.25 -1.31
N LYS A 19 -16.52 -11.38 -1.96
CA LYS A 19 -17.02 -10.36 -2.92
C LYS A 19 -17.47 -9.09 -2.21
N SER A 20 -18.20 -9.19 -1.11
CA SER A 20 -18.64 -8.04 -0.32
C SER A 20 -17.46 -7.28 0.28
N THR A 21 -16.48 -7.98 0.85
CA THR A 21 -15.27 -7.37 1.43
C THR A 21 -14.47 -6.59 0.37
N ILE A 22 -14.32 -7.13 -0.83
CA ILE A 22 -13.61 -6.44 -1.92
C ILE A 22 -14.38 -5.18 -2.37
N VAL A 23 -15.71 -5.23 -2.43
CA VAL A 23 -16.51 -4.06 -2.79
C VAL A 23 -16.40 -2.98 -1.71
N VAL A 24 -16.55 -3.33 -0.45
CA VAL A 24 -16.40 -2.40 0.67
C VAL A 24 -15.01 -1.75 0.65
N LEU A 25 -13.96 -2.54 0.49
CA LEU A 25 -12.59 -2.02 0.43
C LEU A 25 -12.40 -1.06 -0.76
N LYS A 26 -12.99 -1.34 -1.93
CA LYS A 26 -12.96 -0.43 -3.07
C LYS A 26 -13.67 0.88 -2.77
N VAL A 27 -14.84 0.84 -2.14
CA VAL A 27 -15.56 2.06 -1.76
C VAL A 27 -14.72 2.89 -0.80
N VAL A 28 -14.11 2.27 0.22
CA VAL A 28 -13.21 2.96 1.16
C VAL A 28 -12.04 3.63 0.44
N ILE A 29 -11.40 2.95 -0.52
CA ILE A 29 -10.28 3.51 -1.30
C ILE A 29 -10.75 4.73 -2.13
N VAL A 30 -11.92 4.66 -2.78
CA VAL A 30 -12.45 5.80 -3.56
C VAL A 30 -12.72 7.00 -2.66
N VAL A 31 -13.39 6.77 -1.52
CA VAL A 31 -13.67 7.84 -0.55
C VAL A 31 -12.37 8.45 -0.04
N ALA A 32 -11.37 7.63 0.29
CA ALA A 32 -10.06 8.11 0.73
C ALA A 32 -9.33 8.91 -0.35
N LEU A 33 -9.38 8.48 -1.62
CA LEU A 33 -8.78 9.21 -2.74
C LEU A 33 -9.47 10.56 -2.98
N ILE A 34 -10.80 10.59 -3.02
CA ILE A 34 -11.55 11.84 -3.17
C ILE A 34 -11.27 12.76 -1.98
N GLY A 35 -11.29 12.25 -0.76
CA GLY A 35 -10.96 13.00 0.44
C GLY A 35 -9.55 13.56 0.41
N SER A 36 -8.55 12.79 -0.03
CA SER A 36 -7.16 13.25 -0.12
C SER A 36 -6.98 14.37 -1.15
N VAL A 37 -7.68 14.31 -2.29
CA VAL A 37 -7.67 15.39 -3.30
C VAL A 37 -8.36 16.64 -2.75
N ALA A 38 -9.49 16.49 -2.04
CA ALA A 38 -10.18 17.62 -1.43
C ALA A 38 -9.30 18.29 -0.34
N VAL A 39 -8.63 17.49 0.47
CA VAL A 39 -7.66 17.98 1.47
C VAL A 39 -6.53 18.76 0.79
N GLN A 40 -5.95 18.24 -0.28
CA GLN A 40 -4.92 18.98 -1.04
C GLN A 40 -5.43 20.29 -1.59
N ALA A 41 -6.62 20.30 -2.22
CA ALA A 41 -7.21 21.49 -2.82
C ALA A 41 -7.52 22.58 -1.80
N LEU A 42 -7.85 22.22 -0.55
CA LEU A 42 -8.17 23.16 0.53
C LEU A 42 -6.95 23.55 1.34
N ILE A 43 -6.14 22.58 1.75
CA ILE A 43 -5.04 22.80 2.70
C ILE A 43 -3.84 23.45 2.00
N VAL A 44 -3.53 23.12 0.75
CA VAL A 44 -2.38 23.69 0.06
C VAL A 44 -2.46 25.20 -0.07
N PRO A 45 -3.57 25.81 -0.57
CA PRO A 45 -3.67 27.27 -0.63
C PRO A 45 -3.74 27.92 0.75
N LEU A 46 -4.38 27.27 1.74
CA LEU A 46 -4.43 27.76 3.11
C LEU A 46 -3.03 27.81 3.73
N LEU A 47 -2.29 26.73 3.60
CA LEU A 47 -0.90 26.62 4.09
C LEU A 47 0.01 27.63 3.40
N TRP A 48 -0.23 27.89 2.10
CA TRP A 48 0.49 28.91 1.36
C TRP A 48 0.27 30.33 1.89
N ILE A 49 -0.91 30.64 2.36
CA ILE A 49 -1.25 31.95 2.96
C ILE A 49 -0.70 32.03 4.38
N ASP A 50 -0.85 30.96 5.14
CA ASP A 50 -0.47 30.91 6.56
C ASP A 50 1.06 31.04 6.76
N LEU A 51 1.83 30.45 5.84
CA LEU A 51 3.29 30.55 5.78
C LEU A 51 3.80 31.82 5.09
N ALA A 52 2.98 32.85 4.91
CA ALA A 52 3.39 34.07 4.21
C ALA A 52 4.48 34.89 4.95
N ALA A 53 4.61 34.68 6.27
CA ALA A 53 5.63 35.29 7.11
C ALA A 53 6.98 34.56 7.11
N GLU A 54 7.01 33.31 6.61
CA GLU A 54 8.22 32.49 6.56
C GLU A 54 9.04 32.80 5.31
N GLU A 55 10.34 32.46 5.35
CA GLU A 55 11.20 32.58 4.17
C GLU A 55 10.66 31.73 3.01
N LEU A 56 10.79 32.27 1.79
CA LEU A 56 10.26 31.65 0.57
C LEU A 56 10.71 30.18 0.39
N TRP A 57 11.94 29.84 0.75
CA TRP A 57 12.49 28.50 0.67
C TRP A 57 11.83 27.52 1.65
N GLY A 58 11.62 27.94 2.91
CA GLY A 58 10.93 27.14 3.94
C GLY A 58 9.49 26.87 3.53
N ARG A 59 8.80 27.88 3.02
CA ARG A 59 7.43 27.82 2.52
C ARG A 59 7.28 26.82 1.37
N ILE A 60 8.15 26.91 0.36
CA ILE A 60 8.16 25.97 -0.78
C ILE A 60 8.46 24.56 -0.32
N ALA A 61 9.45 24.37 0.55
CA ALA A 61 9.83 23.06 1.07
C ALA A 61 8.67 22.39 1.82
N LEU A 62 8.02 23.08 2.75
CA LEU A 62 6.90 22.55 3.54
C LEU A 62 5.70 22.20 2.66
N VAL A 63 5.30 23.10 1.77
CA VAL A 63 4.18 22.85 0.85
C VAL A 63 4.48 21.66 -0.07
N SER A 64 5.70 21.58 -0.60
CA SER A 64 6.11 20.47 -1.47
C SER A 64 6.08 19.13 -0.73
N ILE A 65 6.56 19.08 0.51
CA ILE A 65 6.53 17.86 1.34
C ILE A 65 5.10 17.40 1.59
N VAL A 66 4.19 18.32 1.90
CA VAL A 66 2.77 17.99 2.13
C VAL A 66 2.13 17.45 0.85
N VAL A 67 2.33 18.13 -0.28
CA VAL A 67 1.78 17.70 -1.58
C VAL A 67 2.32 16.33 -1.99
N LEU A 68 3.63 16.12 -1.88
CA LEU A 68 4.26 14.85 -2.19
C LEU A 68 3.84 13.75 -1.22
N GLY A 69 3.73 14.05 0.07
CA GLY A 69 3.29 13.11 1.09
C GLY A 69 1.86 12.61 0.82
N VAL A 70 0.92 13.50 0.54
CA VAL A 70 -0.44 13.10 0.14
C VAL A 70 -0.43 12.38 -1.20
N GLY A 71 0.44 12.78 -2.14
CA GLY A 71 0.63 12.11 -3.43
C GLY A 71 1.07 10.65 -3.28
N THR A 72 1.95 10.33 -2.33
CA THR A 72 2.35 8.93 -2.07
C THR A 72 1.18 8.07 -1.58
N LEU A 73 0.29 8.62 -0.76
CA LEU A 73 -0.94 7.94 -0.32
C LEU A 73 -1.90 7.70 -1.49
N GLN A 74 -2.00 8.64 -2.43
CA GLN A 74 -2.83 8.49 -3.63
C GLN A 74 -2.27 7.38 -4.54
N VAL A 75 -0.96 7.37 -4.78
CA VAL A 75 -0.30 6.30 -5.55
C VAL A 75 -0.51 4.94 -4.90
N PHE A 76 -0.32 4.84 -3.58
CA PHE A 76 -0.58 3.64 -2.81
C PHE A 76 -2.03 3.17 -2.99
N GLY A 77 -3.01 4.05 -2.83
CA GLY A 77 -4.44 3.73 -2.99
C GLY A 77 -4.78 3.22 -4.39
N ILE A 78 -4.23 3.85 -5.44
CA ILE A 78 -4.42 3.42 -6.83
C ILE A 78 -3.80 2.04 -7.07
N CYS A 79 -2.60 1.77 -6.55
CA CYS A 79 -1.94 0.47 -6.68
C CYS A 79 -2.74 -0.64 -5.98
N VAL A 80 -3.24 -0.39 -4.78
CA VAL A 80 -4.11 -1.32 -4.06
C VAL A 80 -5.41 -1.57 -4.84
N TRP A 81 -6.03 -0.54 -5.40
CA TRP A 81 -7.22 -0.68 -6.26
C TRP A 81 -6.96 -1.58 -7.46
N MET A 82 -5.83 -1.37 -8.17
CA MET A 82 -5.46 -2.18 -9.31
C MET A 82 -5.19 -3.63 -8.92
N LEU A 83 -4.50 -3.84 -7.78
CA LEU A 83 -4.23 -5.17 -7.25
C LEU A 83 -5.53 -5.92 -6.91
N LEU A 84 -6.47 -5.26 -6.22
CA LEU A 84 -7.79 -5.84 -5.92
C LEU A 84 -8.56 -6.23 -7.19
N THR A 85 -8.43 -5.42 -8.24
CA THR A 85 -9.12 -5.69 -9.51
C THR A 85 -8.53 -6.93 -10.21
N LYS A 86 -7.21 -7.12 -10.12
CA LYS A 86 -6.53 -8.33 -10.66
C LYS A 86 -6.86 -9.58 -9.84
N VAL A 87 -6.92 -9.47 -8.52
CA VAL A 87 -7.34 -10.57 -7.63
C VAL A 87 -8.74 -11.06 -8.02
N ARG A 88 -9.69 -10.16 -8.30
CA ARG A 88 -11.04 -10.52 -8.76
C ARG A 88 -11.05 -11.28 -10.09
N ARG A 89 -10.08 -11.03 -10.95
CA ARG A 89 -9.97 -11.69 -12.28
C ARG A 89 -9.23 -13.03 -12.24
N GLY A 90 -8.82 -13.51 -11.05
CA GLY A 90 -8.10 -14.78 -10.90
C GLY A 90 -6.66 -14.77 -11.43
N SER A 91 -6.13 -13.61 -11.82
CA SER A 91 -4.82 -13.44 -12.43
C SER A 91 -3.74 -13.03 -11.42
N ILE A 92 -3.74 -13.67 -10.22
CA ILE A 92 -2.88 -13.28 -9.09
C ILE A 92 -1.41 -13.63 -9.38
N PHE A 93 -1.15 -14.72 -10.12
CA PHE A 93 0.19 -15.24 -10.40
C PHE A 93 0.87 -14.64 -11.64
N SER A 94 0.36 -13.53 -12.19
CA SER A 94 1.01 -12.90 -13.33
C SER A 94 2.19 -12.03 -12.86
N THR A 95 3.29 -12.05 -13.61
CA THR A 95 4.51 -11.24 -13.42
C THR A 95 4.18 -9.74 -13.25
N SER A 96 3.06 -9.30 -13.80
CA SER A 96 2.59 -7.92 -13.66
C SER A 96 2.10 -7.56 -12.25
N SER A 97 1.72 -8.52 -11.41
CA SER A 97 1.30 -8.28 -10.03
C SER A 97 2.48 -7.87 -9.14
N PHE A 98 3.68 -8.41 -9.39
CA PHE A 98 4.89 -8.06 -8.66
C PHE A 98 5.31 -6.61 -8.87
N ARG A 99 5.08 -6.05 -10.06
CA ARG A 99 5.37 -4.64 -10.34
C ARG A 99 4.55 -3.68 -9.47
N TYR A 100 3.27 -3.99 -9.21
CA TYR A 100 2.45 -3.16 -8.31
C TYR A 100 2.92 -3.22 -6.87
N ILE A 101 3.41 -4.37 -6.40
CA ILE A 101 3.99 -4.52 -5.07
C ILE A 101 5.26 -3.67 -4.96
N ASP A 102 6.10 -3.61 -6.00
CA ASP A 102 7.30 -2.76 -6.01
C ASP A 102 6.95 -1.27 -5.94
N VAL A 103 5.93 -0.84 -6.66
CA VAL A 103 5.44 0.55 -6.59
C VAL A 103 4.89 0.87 -5.20
N ILE A 104 4.18 -0.06 -4.55
CA ILE A 104 3.69 0.11 -3.19
C ILE A 104 4.86 0.26 -2.20
N ILE A 105 5.88 -0.59 -2.29
CA ILE A 105 7.09 -0.50 -1.45
C ILE A 105 7.77 0.85 -1.68
N GLY A 106 7.94 1.26 -2.94
CA GLY A 106 8.52 2.55 -3.30
C GLY A 106 7.73 3.73 -2.72
N ALA A 107 6.40 3.71 -2.83
CA ALA A 107 5.54 4.76 -2.27
C ALA A 107 5.68 4.87 -0.75
N ILE A 108 5.72 3.74 -0.03
CA ILE A 108 5.87 3.74 1.43
C ILE A 108 7.26 4.26 1.83
N LEU A 109 8.33 3.87 1.10
CA LEU A 109 9.69 4.35 1.36
C LEU A 109 9.82 5.86 1.12
N VAL A 110 9.20 6.38 0.06
CA VAL A 110 9.17 7.82 -0.22
C VAL A 110 8.39 8.55 0.89
N ALA A 111 7.25 8.03 1.33
CA ALA A 111 6.51 8.61 2.45
C ALA A 111 7.32 8.62 3.75
N ALA A 112 8.05 7.55 4.05
CA ALA A 112 8.95 7.47 5.20
C ALA A 112 10.07 8.50 5.14
N ALA A 113 10.71 8.64 3.97
CA ALA A 113 11.77 9.62 3.73
C ALA A 113 11.25 11.05 3.88
N LEU A 114 10.07 11.37 3.33
CA LEU A 114 9.43 12.68 3.47
C LEU A 114 9.11 13.00 4.93
N ALA A 115 8.63 12.03 5.71
CA ALA A 115 8.38 12.19 7.14
C ALA A 115 9.69 12.53 7.90
N TRP A 116 10.78 11.84 7.59
CA TRP A 116 12.09 12.12 8.17
C TRP A 116 12.61 13.51 7.78
N ILE A 117 12.52 13.88 6.51
CA ILE A 117 12.94 15.20 6.01
C ILE A 117 12.12 16.29 6.74
N LEU A 118 10.81 16.10 6.87
CA LEU A 118 9.94 17.03 7.57
C LEU A 118 10.34 17.17 9.04
N ALA A 119 10.59 16.06 9.74
CA ALA A 119 11.04 16.07 11.13
C ALA A 119 12.37 16.84 11.30
N VAL A 120 13.32 16.65 10.39
CA VAL A 120 14.62 17.36 10.41
C VAL A 120 14.44 18.85 10.14
N ILE A 121 13.56 19.25 9.21
CA ILE A 121 13.28 20.67 8.93
C ILE A 121 12.58 21.35 10.12
N LEU A 122 11.69 20.66 10.81
CA LEU A 122 10.99 21.21 11.96
C LEU A 122 11.82 21.23 13.26
N ALA A 123 12.86 20.39 13.34
CA ALA A 123 13.66 20.22 14.57
C ALA A 123 14.31 21.53 15.09
N PRO A 124 14.92 22.40 14.23
CA PRO A 124 15.53 23.65 14.68
C PRO A 124 14.53 24.80 14.91
N GLY A 125 13.25 24.61 14.55
CA GLY A 125 12.20 25.64 14.64
C GLY A 125 11.52 25.74 16.00
N SER A 126 10.46 26.54 16.08
CA SER A 126 9.60 26.70 17.26
C SER A 126 8.59 25.56 17.45
N ALA A 127 8.65 24.51 16.62
CA ALA A 127 7.75 23.37 16.68
C ALA A 127 7.94 22.59 18.01
N ALA A 128 6.82 22.15 18.60
CA ALA A 128 6.87 21.36 19.83
C ALA A 128 7.71 20.09 19.62
N PRO A 129 8.69 19.78 20.52
CA PRO A 129 9.57 18.62 20.34
C PRO A 129 8.81 17.30 20.28
N GLY A 130 7.65 17.20 20.90
CA GLY A 130 6.76 16.04 20.79
C GLY A 130 6.19 15.84 19.38
N LEU A 131 5.90 16.93 18.66
CA LEU A 131 5.43 16.86 17.27
C LEU A 131 6.53 16.33 16.34
N VAL A 132 7.76 16.82 16.50
CA VAL A 132 8.92 16.36 15.72
C VAL A 132 9.18 14.87 15.97
N ALA A 133 9.14 14.44 17.24
CA ALA A 133 9.28 13.03 17.61
C ALA A 133 8.16 12.15 17.03
N LEU A 134 6.92 12.64 17.02
CA LEU A 134 5.78 11.92 16.45
C LEU A 134 5.95 11.72 14.93
N ILE A 135 6.33 12.76 14.20
CA ILE A 135 6.56 12.70 12.75
C ILE A 135 7.72 11.77 12.42
N GLY A 136 8.85 11.90 13.14
CA GLY A 136 10.00 11.03 12.98
C GLY A 136 9.68 9.57 13.30
N GLY A 137 8.95 9.33 14.39
CA GLY A 137 8.45 8.01 14.77
C GLY A 137 7.52 7.39 13.72
N ALA A 138 6.62 8.18 13.14
CA ALA A 138 5.79 7.72 12.02
C ALA A 138 6.64 7.31 10.81
N GLY A 139 7.70 8.04 10.49
CA GLY A 139 8.66 7.66 9.45
C GLY A 139 9.35 6.33 9.71
N VAL A 140 9.74 6.03 10.97
CA VAL A 140 10.31 4.73 11.36
C VAL A 140 9.29 3.60 11.17
N VAL A 141 8.04 3.81 11.60
CA VAL A 141 6.96 2.82 11.44
C VAL A 141 6.71 2.53 9.97
N LEU A 142 6.62 3.56 9.12
CA LEU A 142 6.45 3.39 7.67
C LEU A 142 7.63 2.61 7.07
N GLY A 143 8.86 2.92 7.46
CA GLY A 143 10.05 2.17 7.05
C GLY A 143 9.98 0.69 7.45
N GLY A 144 9.55 0.40 8.68
CA GLY A 144 9.32 -0.96 9.18
C GLY A 144 8.25 -1.70 8.36
N ILE A 145 7.13 -1.04 8.04
CA ILE A 145 6.09 -1.61 7.18
C ILE A 145 6.63 -1.92 5.78
N ALA A 146 7.43 -1.02 5.18
CA ALA A 146 8.05 -1.26 3.88
C ALA A 146 8.94 -2.50 3.89
N LEU A 147 9.79 -2.66 4.92
CA LEU A 147 10.63 -3.84 5.09
C LEU A 147 9.81 -5.12 5.25
N LEU A 148 8.71 -5.06 5.99
CA LEU A 148 7.80 -6.19 6.18
C LEU A 148 7.17 -6.63 4.85
N VAL A 149 6.75 -5.68 4.02
CA VAL A 149 6.22 -5.98 2.67
C VAL A 149 7.29 -6.58 1.76
N VAL A 150 8.55 -6.12 1.84
CA VAL A 150 9.68 -6.71 1.11
C VAL A 150 9.89 -8.16 1.50
N VAL A 151 9.90 -8.47 2.80
CA VAL A 151 10.05 -9.85 3.30
C VAL A 151 8.89 -10.72 2.84
N MET A 152 7.65 -10.23 2.95
CA MET A 152 6.47 -10.96 2.46
C MET A 152 6.55 -11.24 0.96
N LYS A 153 7.02 -10.29 0.17
CA LYS A 153 7.26 -10.48 -1.27
C LYS A 153 8.29 -11.56 -1.54
N ALA A 154 9.40 -11.57 -0.79
CA ALA A 154 10.45 -12.58 -0.92
C ALA A 154 9.94 -13.99 -0.58
N LEU A 155 9.19 -14.12 0.52
CA LEU A 155 8.59 -15.39 0.93
C LEU A 155 7.57 -15.91 -0.10
N LEU A 156 6.74 -15.02 -0.66
CA LEU A 156 5.78 -15.38 -1.69
C LEU A 156 6.48 -15.88 -2.97
N ARG A 157 7.59 -15.25 -3.35
CA ARG A 157 8.41 -15.70 -4.47
C ARG A 157 8.97 -17.10 -4.25
N GLN A 158 9.55 -17.37 -3.08
CA GLN A 158 10.03 -18.67 -2.69
C GLN A 158 8.93 -19.75 -2.71
N ALA A 159 7.74 -19.41 -2.22
CA ALA A 159 6.61 -20.33 -2.21
C ALA A 159 6.18 -20.71 -3.64
N ILE A 160 6.12 -19.74 -4.56
CA ILE A 160 5.77 -19.98 -5.97
C ILE A 160 6.84 -20.84 -6.66
N GLU A 161 8.11 -20.57 -6.45
CA GLU A 161 9.21 -21.34 -7.03
C GLU A 161 9.14 -22.81 -6.59
N ARG A 162 8.92 -23.08 -5.29
CA ARG A 162 8.76 -24.44 -4.77
C ARG A 162 7.52 -25.16 -5.31
N ASP A 163 6.41 -24.46 -5.49
CA ASP A 163 5.19 -25.03 -6.05
C ASP A 163 5.37 -25.40 -7.52
N THR A 164 6.09 -24.58 -8.28
CA THR A 164 6.43 -24.85 -9.68
C THR A 164 7.36 -26.06 -9.81
N GLU A 165 8.37 -26.18 -8.94
CA GLU A 165 9.26 -27.34 -8.91
C GLU A 165 8.50 -28.63 -8.55
N ALA A 166 7.60 -28.57 -7.55
CA ALA A 166 6.78 -29.71 -7.18
C ALA A 166 5.84 -30.16 -8.29
N GLN A 167 5.29 -29.21 -9.07
CA GLN A 167 4.45 -29.51 -10.23
C GLN A 167 5.24 -30.14 -11.39
N SER A 168 6.47 -29.66 -11.67
CA SER A 168 7.33 -30.24 -12.71
C SER A 168 7.74 -31.67 -12.38
N LEU A 169 8.16 -31.93 -11.14
CA LEU A 169 8.50 -33.28 -10.69
C LEU A 169 7.30 -34.24 -10.76
N ARG A 170 6.10 -33.75 -10.46
CA ARG A 170 4.88 -34.54 -10.54
C ARG A 170 4.52 -34.90 -11.98
N SER A 171 4.73 -33.97 -12.93
CA SER A 171 4.51 -34.23 -14.37
C SER A 171 5.54 -35.18 -14.96
N GLU A 172 6.78 -35.18 -14.46
CA GLU A 172 7.81 -36.16 -14.86
C GLU A 172 7.46 -37.55 -14.38
N LEU A 173 7.03 -37.71 -13.12
CA LEU A 173 6.58 -38.99 -12.58
C LEU A 173 5.35 -39.55 -13.30
N ASP A 174 4.38 -38.73 -13.68
CA ASP A 174 3.22 -39.17 -14.46
C ASP A 174 3.59 -39.61 -15.86
N ASN A 175 4.63 -39.04 -16.47
CA ASN A 175 5.13 -39.44 -17.78
C ASN A 175 5.99 -40.71 -17.76
N GLU A 176 6.62 -41.07 -16.62
CA GLU A 176 7.37 -42.34 -16.50
C GLU A 176 6.48 -43.54 -16.20
N VAL A 177 5.24 -43.35 -15.79
CA VAL A 177 4.30 -44.43 -15.42
C VAL A 177 3.42 -44.89 -16.60
N ILE A 178 3.51 -44.25 -17.78
CA ILE A 178 2.85 -44.64 -19.01
C ILE A 178 3.83 -45.33 -19.94
#